data_17c2714c7ca8d56f5f1e55e707644d9e
#
_entry.id   17c2714c7ca8d56f5f1e55e707644d9e
#
_cell.length_a   1.000
_cell.length_b   1.000
_cell.length_c   1.000
_cell.angle_alpha   90.00
_cell.angle_beta   90.00
_cell.angle_gamma   90.00
#
_symmetry.space_group_name_H-M   'P 1'
#
loop_
_entity.id
_entity.type
_entity.pdbx_description
1 polymer ?
#
loop_
_entity_poly.entity_id
_entity_poly.type
_entity_poly.pdbx_seq_one_letter_code
_entity_poly.pdbx_strand_id
1 'polypeptide(L)'
;MHLRNANIAVASLVAVPLLLTAADALAQRLTNVPNANPRIVGVTSPTVLSPELVQIVRAQGSMLVENPMDLVKYYGYLGVSPDPTNLMPASGSNVEASKTEPDKNTYLVLHGLKGADSHYDYGKHFLFQGHEGPFNGPDATAKKGYITRINLDADVAHRVTVLATRDKDGNQLPIFDGSTWNPFANRLLFTWEGDGTTGGVWQATLDFPPLVENLLGVLGRGGFEGIQNDSAGNLWIVEDIGGSTVAGARLPNSFLFRFIPADTRDLTKGGKLQALQVMSLANPGKPIEFQTVTALTQDMKDLHTYGTVFDTKWVTIHDNAVDGFGVFSANQLAKDKHATPFKRPENGVFRPGSSFREFFFTETGDTSATSTAIPDHGGLGGIMKLTQSSPSADTGRLTLFVKGDLEHTAFDNIAFWGEHRLAVVEDRGEGLHTAGNALDSGWLYDTRKNYADSSNKPIRIIAQGRDPSATIDAALLGSAGFVNDGDNEITGIHVSDGDPHHGGILGAKIPRPFKDGWRVFYTQQHGDNVTYEIILAPSLDDDDDHGHRH
;
A
#
# COMPACT_ATOMS: atom_id res chain seq x y z
N MET A 1 -11.87 42.37 -65.30
CA MET A 1 -10.54 42.14 -64.82
C MET A 1 -10.59 42.28 -63.29
N HIS A 2 -10.85 41.18 -62.57
CA HIS A 2 -10.99 41.16 -61.09
C HIS A 2 -9.88 40.28 -60.49
N LEU A 3 -8.98 40.93 -59.85
CA LEU A 3 -7.94 40.26 -59.03
C LEU A 3 -8.55 39.84 -57.70
N ARG A 4 -8.51 38.53 -57.40
CA ARG A 4 -8.86 37.98 -56.09
C ARG A 4 -7.60 37.92 -55.25
N ASN A 5 -7.60 38.61 -54.11
CA ASN A 5 -6.59 38.50 -53.07
C ASN A 5 -6.82 37.19 -52.30
N ALA A 6 -5.79 36.33 -52.28
CA ALA A 6 -5.73 35.15 -51.44
C ALA A 6 -5.06 35.53 -50.13
N ASN A 7 -5.81 35.46 -49.01
CA ASN A 7 -5.27 35.59 -47.67
C ASN A 7 -4.64 34.24 -47.26
N ILE A 8 -3.35 34.23 -47.09
CA ILE A 8 -2.62 33.11 -46.49
C ILE A 8 -2.66 33.31 -44.95
N ALA A 9 -3.41 32.46 -44.26
CA ALA A 9 -3.39 32.39 -42.81
C ALA A 9 -2.16 31.61 -42.38
N VAL A 10 -1.21 32.27 -41.74
CA VAL A 10 -0.06 31.65 -41.08
C VAL A 10 -0.53 31.17 -39.70
N ALA A 11 -0.69 29.86 -39.53
CA ALA A 11 -0.93 29.27 -38.25
C ALA A 11 0.39 29.24 -37.43
N SER A 12 0.51 30.13 -36.46
CA SER A 12 1.61 30.09 -35.49
C SER A 12 1.38 28.93 -34.56
N LEU A 13 2.18 27.86 -34.69
CA LEU A 13 2.31 26.83 -33.66
C LEU A 13 3.01 27.46 -32.44
N VAL A 14 2.24 27.76 -31.40
CA VAL A 14 2.80 28.07 -30.08
C VAL A 14 3.22 26.76 -29.45
N ALA A 15 4.51 26.46 -29.46
CA ALA A 15 5.08 25.39 -28.65
C ALA A 15 4.98 25.81 -27.18
N VAL A 16 4.05 25.23 -26.44
CA VAL A 16 4.00 25.37 -24.98
C VAL A 16 5.15 24.54 -24.43
N PRO A 17 6.16 25.13 -23.77
CA PRO A 17 7.19 24.34 -23.11
C PRO A 17 6.50 23.53 -21.99
N LEU A 18 6.60 22.20 -22.04
CA LEU A 18 6.28 21.34 -20.90
C LEU A 18 7.28 21.70 -19.78
N LEU A 19 6.82 22.47 -18.82
CA LEU A 19 7.56 22.67 -17.56
C LEU A 19 7.51 21.35 -16.79
N LEU A 20 8.61 20.62 -16.80
CA LEU A 20 8.81 19.46 -15.93
C LEU A 20 8.75 19.94 -14.47
N THR A 21 7.96 19.27 -13.63
CA THR A 21 7.99 19.54 -12.19
C THR A 21 9.34 19.11 -11.60
N ALA A 22 9.76 19.68 -10.48
CA ALA A 22 11.02 19.32 -9.84
C ALA A 22 11.08 17.83 -9.49
N ALA A 23 9.93 17.21 -9.15
CA ALA A 23 9.83 15.78 -8.87
C ALA A 23 10.00 14.93 -10.15
N ASP A 24 9.44 15.34 -11.29
CA ASP A 24 9.66 14.68 -12.57
C ASP A 24 11.13 14.79 -13.02
N ALA A 25 11.75 15.93 -12.79
CA ALA A 25 13.17 16.15 -13.11
C ALA A 25 14.08 15.25 -12.25
N LEU A 26 13.79 15.10 -10.95
CA LEU A 26 14.53 14.21 -10.07
C LEU A 26 14.36 12.75 -10.49
N ALA A 27 13.12 12.30 -10.72
CA ALA A 27 12.84 10.93 -11.15
C ALA A 27 13.49 10.58 -12.50
N GLN A 28 13.70 11.57 -13.38
CA GLN A 28 14.48 11.37 -14.61
C GLN A 28 15.99 11.22 -14.37
N ARG A 29 16.48 11.65 -13.20
CA ARG A 29 17.90 11.54 -12.82
C ARG A 29 18.22 10.26 -12.06
N LEU A 30 17.20 9.51 -11.58
CA LEU A 30 17.42 8.27 -10.85
C LEU A 30 17.98 7.19 -11.78
N THR A 31 19.06 6.58 -11.34
CA THR A 31 19.71 5.48 -12.06
C THR A 31 18.94 4.19 -11.79
N ASN A 32 18.59 3.48 -12.86
CA ASN A 32 17.95 2.17 -12.73
C ASN A 32 18.87 1.17 -12.03
N VAL A 33 18.38 0.50 -11.03
CA VAL A 33 19.07 -0.66 -10.42
C VAL A 33 18.96 -1.83 -11.41
N PRO A 34 20.07 -2.28 -12.02
CA PRO A 34 20.00 -3.19 -13.16
C PRO A 34 19.55 -4.60 -12.82
N ASN A 35 19.74 -5.02 -11.57
CA ASN A 35 19.41 -6.36 -11.09
C ASN A 35 18.46 -6.28 -9.91
N ALA A 36 17.35 -7.02 -9.97
CA ALA A 36 16.76 -7.53 -8.75
C ALA A 36 17.80 -8.46 -8.15
N ASN A 37 18.18 -8.27 -6.89
CA ASN A 37 19.16 -9.15 -6.27
C ASN A 37 18.70 -10.60 -6.44
N PRO A 38 19.42 -11.45 -7.17
CA PRO A 38 18.99 -12.81 -7.40
C PRO A 38 18.97 -13.54 -6.05
N ARG A 39 18.08 -14.50 -5.92
CA ARG A 39 17.99 -15.38 -4.77
C ARG A 39 19.20 -16.31 -4.71
N ILE A 40 20.33 -15.80 -4.25
CA ILE A 40 21.59 -16.55 -4.13
C ILE A 40 21.92 -16.68 -2.64
N VAL A 41 21.99 -17.92 -2.15
CA VAL A 41 22.44 -18.21 -0.78
C VAL A 41 23.86 -17.67 -0.58
N GLY A 42 24.10 -16.95 0.50
CA GLY A 42 25.41 -16.41 0.86
C GLY A 42 25.68 -15.00 0.29
N VAL A 43 24.73 -14.36 -0.39
CA VAL A 43 24.85 -12.96 -0.85
C VAL A 43 24.39 -12.02 0.28
N THR A 44 25.34 -11.28 0.83
CA THR A 44 25.09 -10.31 1.90
C THR A 44 24.77 -8.94 1.29
N SER A 45 23.54 -8.73 0.89
CA SER A 45 23.09 -7.44 0.39
C SER A 45 21.59 -7.29 0.63
N PRO A 46 21.18 -6.77 1.79
CA PRO A 46 19.77 -6.72 2.16
C PRO A 46 18.96 -5.84 1.21
N THR A 47 19.53 -4.76 0.69
CA THR A 47 18.83 -3.88 -0.26
C THR A 47 19.82 -3.06 -1.07
N VAL A 48 19.54 -2.90 -2.37
CA VAL A 48 20.25 -2.00 -3.28
C VAL A 48 19.29 -0.92 -3.78
N LEU A 49 19.66 0.33 -3.63
CA LEU A 49 18.91 1.48 -4.12
C LEU A 49 19.58 2.10 -5.36
N SER A 50 18.82 2.91 -6.09
CA SER A 50 19.43 3.87 -7.04
C SER A 50 20.54 4.64 -6.35
N PRO A 51 21.71 4.84 -6.98
CA PRO A 51 22.87 5.51 -6.34
C PRO A 51 22.58 6.92 -5.80
N GLU A 52 21.54 7.56 -6.32
CA GLU A 52 21.08 8.88 -5.89
C GLU A 52 20.28 8.85 -4.59
N LEU A 53 19.98 7.67 -4.07
CA LEU A 53 19.14 7.46 -2.89
C LEU A 53 19.91 6.78 -1.77
N VAL A 54 19.58 7.13 -0.55
CA VAL A 54 20.07 6.50 0.69
C VAL A 54 18.87 6.17 1.57
N GLN A 55 18.89 5.01 2.20
CA GLN A 55 17.87 4.63 3.19
C GLN A 55 18.39 4.82 4.61
N ILE A 56 17.50 5.29 5.49
CA ILE A 56 17.76 5.48 6.91
C ILE A 56 16.77 4.61 7.68
N VAL A 57 17.28 3.77 8.58
CA VAL A 57 16.45 3.00 9.51
C VAL A 57 15.73 3.96 10.47
N ARG A 58 14.41 3.92 10.50
CA ARG A 58 13.59 4.69 11.45
C ARG A 58 13.09 3.86 12.62
N ALA A 59 12.74 2.61 12.33
CA ALA A 59 12.51 1.58 13.34
C ALA A 59 12.89 0.21 12.74
N GLN A 60 13.31 -0.71 13.60
CA GLN A 60 13.61 -2.11 13.22
C GLN A 60 13.05 -3.05 14.27
N GLY A 61 12.84 -4.31 13.90
CA GLY A 61 12.13 -5.29 14.68
C GLY A 61 12.59 -5.42 16.13
N SER A 62 13.90 -5.46 16.38
CA SER A 62 14.50 -5.59 17.71
C SER A 62 14.51 -4.30 18.54
N MET A 63 14.05 -3.17 18.01
CA MET A 63 14.01 -1.90 18.74
C MET A 63 12.99 -1.99 19.89
N LEU A 64 13.43 -1.68 21.11
CA LEU A 64 12.53 -1.60 22.26
C LEU A 64 11.52 -0.47 22.09
N VAL A 65 10.29 -0.74 22.46
CA VAL A 65 9.25 0.31 22.58
C VAL A 65 9.39 1.03 23.92
N GLU A 66 9.02 2.32 23.98
CA GLU A 66 9.11 3.11 25.22
C GLU A 66 8.16 2.63 26.31
N ASN A 67 7.03 2.06 25.93
CA ASN A 67 5.92 1.67 26.81
C ASN A 67 5.42 0.25 26.50
N PRO A 68 6.13 -0.78 26.91
CA PRO A 68 5.71 -2.17 26.70
C PRO A 68 4.26 -2.40 27.17
N MET A 69 3.43 -2.97 26.29
CA MET A 69 2.03 -3.29 26.58
C MET A 69 1.74 -4.74 26.17
N ASP A 70 1.02 -5.47 27.02
CA ASP A 70 0.74 -6.90 26.81
C ASP A 70 2.03 -7.68 26.45
N LEU A 71 2.06 -8.32 25.27
CA LEU A 71 3.25 -9.03 24.76
C LEU A 71 4.17 -8.14 23.90
N VAL A 72 3.77 -6.89 23.62
CA VAL A 72 4.53 -6.00 22.73
C VAL A 72 5.62 -5.30 23.53
N LYS A 73 6.84 -5.68 23.32
CA LYS A 73 8.04 -5.10 23.94
C LYS A 73 9.02 -4.54 22.92
N TYR A 74 8.95 -5.06 21.72
CA TYR A 74 9.77 -4.67 20.59
C TYR A 74 8.88 -4.18 19.46
N TYR A 75 9.44 -3.39 18.58
CA TYR A 75 8.71 -2.81 17.47
C TYR A 75 8.14 -3.88 16.52
N GLY A 76 8.96 -4.85 16.11
CA GLY A 76 8.60 -5.85 15.10
C GLY A 76 8.51 -7.29 15.63
N TYR A 77 8.42 -7.48 16.96
CA TYR A 77 8.30 -8.81 17.55
C TYR A 77 7.31 -8.82 18.71
N LEU A 78 6.53 -9.89 18.80
CA LEU A 78 5.87 -10.28 20.04
C LEU A 78 6.82 -11.06 20.93
N GLY A 79 6.74 -10.80 22.22
CA GLY A 79 7.45 -11.62 23.19
C GLY A 79 6.94 -13.06 23.18
N VAL A 80 7.85 -14.02 23.40
CA VAL A 80 7.47 -15.43 23.57
C VAL A 80 7.06 -15.71 25.00
N SER A 81 6.02 -16.54 25.17
CA SER A 81 5.65 -17.03 26.49
C SER A 81 6.67 -18.06 26.97
N PRO A 82 7.11 -18.06 28.25
CA PRO A 82 6.63 -17.19 29.33
C PRO A 82 7.34 -15.84 29.47
N ASP A 83 8.36 -15.57 28.68
CA ASP A 83 9.13 -14.32 28.75
C ASP A 83 8.91 -13.45 27.50
N PRO A 84 7.99 -12.49 27.56
CA PRO A 84 7.69 -11.59 26.44
C PRO A 84 8.86 -10.62 26.12
N THR A 85 9.95 -10.67 26.86
CA THR A 85 11.13 -9.83 26.65
C THR A 85 12.21 -10.52 25.84
N ASN A 86 12.04 -11.81 25.60
CA ASN A 86 13.05 -12.63 24.96
C ASN A 86 12.69 -12.82 23.48
N LEU A 87 13.51 -12.26 22.60
CA LEU A 87 13.41 -12.47 21.15
C LEU A 87 13.90 -13.87 20.73
N MET A 88 14.51 -14.61 21.66
CA MET A 88 14.98 -15.96 21.40
C MET A 88 13.80 -16.94 21.27
N PRO A 89 13.94 -17.99 20.46
CA PRO A 89 12.92 -19.02 20.35
C PRO A 89 12.65 -19.68 21.69
N ALA A 90 11.46 -20.22 21.85
CA ALA A 90 11.12 -21.06 22.98
C ALA A 90 12.11 -22.22 23.08
N SER A 91 12.40 -22.68 24.30
CA SER A 91 13.32 -23.80 24.54
C SER A 91 12.95 -25.02 23.68
N GLY A 92 13.94 -25.52 22.93
CA GLY A 92 13.74 -26.63 21.99
C GLY A 92 13.23 -26.25 20.59
N SER A 93 13.00 -24.98 20.32
CA SER A 93 12.67 -24.46 18.99
C SER A 93 13.89 -23.79 18.35
N ASN A 94 14.07 -23.98 17.07
CA ASN A 94 15.05 -23.23 16.26
C ASN A 94 14.38 -22.08 15.48
N VAL A 95 13.23 -21.63 15.93
CA VAL A 95 12.44 -20.56 15.29
C VAL A 95 12.60 -19.31 16.12
N GLU A 96 12.85 -18.18 15.49
CA GLU A 96 12.91 -16.88 16.17
C GLU A 96 11.57 -16.48 16.79
N ALA A 97 11.55 -15.39 17.57
CA ALA A 97 10.32 -14.85 18.14
C ALA A 97 9.32 -14.49 17.04
N SER A 98 8.04 -14.45 17.39
CA SER A 98 6.98 -14.13 16.44
C SER A 98 7.15 -12.71 15.89
N LYS A 99 7.34 -12.59 14.60
CA LYS A 99 7.39 -11.32 13.88
C LYS A 99 5.98 -10.74 13.72
N THR A 100 5.89 -9.43 13.77
CA THR A 100 4.61 -8.72 13.79
C THR A 100 4.38 -7.82 12.59
N GLU A 101 5.26 -7.84 11.65
CA GLU A 101 5.14 -7.33 10.29
C GLU A 101 4.43 -5.98 10.16
N PRO A 102 5.13 -4.87 10.49
CA PRO A 102 4.60 -3.54 10.28
C PRO A 102 4.39 -3.30 8.77
N ASP A 103 3.24 -2.74 8.41
CA ASP A 103 2.88 -2.53 7.02
C ASP A 103 2.79 -1.03 6.65
N LYS A 104 1.62 -0.60 6.24
CA LYS A 104 1.38 0.71 5.64
C LYS A 104 1.80 1.85 6.54
N ASN A 105 2.52 2.78 5.94
CA ASN A 105 2.96 4.00 6.60
C ASN A 105 1.93 5.12 6.46
N THR A 106 1.61 5.81 7.55
CA THR A 106 0.86 7.06 7.56
C THR A 106 1.67 8.15 8.26
N TYR A 107 2.26 9.05 7.47
CA TYR A 107 3.10 10.13 7.97
C TYR A 107 2.29 11.40 8.22
N LEU A 108 2.44 12.00 9.43
CA LEU A 108 1.79 13.24 9.81
C LEU A 108 2.76 14.21 10.53
N VAL A 109 2.57 15.49 10.29
CA VAL A 109 3.23 16.58 11.01
C VAL A 109 2.22 17.18 11.99
N LEU A 110 2.42 16.93 13.26
CA LEU A 110 1.48 17.27 14.34
C LEU A 110 2.25 17.96 15.47
N HIS A 111 1.58 18.79 16.25
CA HIS A 111 2.20 19.48 17.37
C HIS A 111 1.61 19.04 18.70
N GLY A 112 2.45 18.87 19.71
CA GLY A 112 2.04 18.64 21.08
C GLY A 112 1.45 17.26 21.36
N LEU A 113 1.71 16.26 20.47
CA LEU A 113 1.30 14.89 20.75
C LEU A 113 1.96 14.37 22.02
N LYS A 114 1.18 13.65 22.79
CA LYS A 114 1.64 12.99 24.02
C LYS A 114 2.04 11.53 23.74
N GLY A 115 2.87 10.98 24.62
CA GLY A 115 3.28 9.59 24.65
C GLY A 115 3.35 9.08 26.09
N ALA A 116 4.08 8.02 26.32
CA ALA A 116 4.17 7.38 27.63
C ALA A 116 4.88 8.26 28.68
N ASP A 117 5.89 9.01 28.27
CA ASP A 117 6.47 10.05 29.11
C ASP A 117 5.76 11.39 28.88
N SER A 118 4.95 11.80 29.86
CA SER A 118 4.19 13.04 29.79
C SER A 118 5.05 14.33 29.78
N HIS A 119 6.34 14.23 30.13
CA HIS A 119 7.29 15.33 30.20
C HIS A 119 8.22 15.40 28.98
N TYR A 120 8.24 14.35 28.15
CA TYR A 120 9.07 14.31 26.95
C TYR A 120 8.43 15.07 25.79
N ASP A 121 9.26 15.79 25.03
CA ASP A 121 8.87 16.44 23.77
C ASP A 121 9.15 15.49 22.60
N TYR A 122 8.11 14.89 22.07
CA TYR A 122 8.19 13.93 20.96
C TYR A 122 8.41 14.60 19.60
N GLY A 123 8.52 15.96 19.55
CA GLY A 123 8.67 16.70 18.31
C GLY A 123 7.35 16.84 17.54
N LYS A 124 7.46 16.79 16.21
CA LYS A 124 6.31 17.05 15.33
C LYS A 124 6.15 16.08 14.16
N HIS A 125 7.12 15.23 13.88
CA HIS A 125 7.10 14.31 12.76
C HIS A 125 6.82 12.89 13.25
N PHE A 126 5.68 12.32 12.82
CA PHE A 126 5.19 11.04 13.31
C PHE A 126 4.80 10.11 12.17
N LEU A 127 5.14 8.84 12.31
CA LEU A 127 4.73 7.79 11.41
C LEU A 127 3.87 6.79 12.19
N PHE A 128 2.65 6.54 11.71
CA PHE A 128 1.70 5.62 12.32
C PHE A 128 1.63 4.35 11.48
N GLN A 129 1.58 3.19 12.15
CA GLN A 129 1.54 1.88 11.51
C GLN A 129 0.64 0.90 12.24
N GLY A 130 -0.03 0.04 11.48
CA GLY A 130 -0.56 -1.22 11.92
C GLY A 130 0.53 -2.30 11.88
N HIS A 131 0.23 -3.48 12.43
CA HIS A 131 1.08 -4.65 12.38
C HIS A 131 0.24 -5.84 11.94
N GLU A 132 0.62 -6.45 10.83
CA GLU A 132 -0.12 -7.51 10.15
C GLU A 132 0.10 -8.89 10.76
N GLY A 133 1.31 -9.15 11.25
CA GLY A 133 1.66 -10.41 11.92
C GLY A 133 1.08 -10.54 13.33
N PRO A 134 1.30 -11.69 14.00
CA PRO A 134 2.40 -12.61 13.75
C PRO A 134 2.05 -13.72 12.75
N PHE A 135 2.95 -13.94 11.79
CA PHE A 135 2.87 -15.06 10.85
C PHE A 135 3.75 -16.22 11.25
N ASN A 136 4.88 -15.96 11.87
CA ASN A 136 5.89 -16.94 12.26
C ASN A 136 6.15 -16.95 13.77
N GLY A 137 6.63 -18.07 14.27
CA GLY A 137 6.99 -18.25 15.66
C GLY A 137 5.92 -18.95 16.50
N PRO A 138 6.18 -19.16 17.81
CA PRO A 138 5.34 -19.98 18.67
C PRO A 138 3.92 -19.41 18.89
N ASP A 139 3.73 -18.11 18.72
CA ASP A 139 2.46 -17.42 18.91
C ASP A 139 1.75 -17.07 17.58
N ALA A 140 2.20 -17.60 16.46
CA ALA A 140 1.65 -17.33 15.12
C ALA A 140 0.14 -17.55 15.00
N THR A 141 -0.44 -18.43 15.82
CA THR A 141 -1.89 -18.67 15.85
C THR A 141 -2.66 -17.62 16.66
N ALA A 142 -1.96 -16.78 17.42
CA ALA A 142 -2.60 -15.84 18.35
C ALA A 142 -3.00 -14.49 17.71
N LYS A 143 -2.75 -14.28 16.42
CA LYS A 143 -3.10 -13.08 15.60
C LYS A 143 -3.43 -11.82 16.42
N LYS A 144 -2.43 -11.32 17.15
CA LYS A 144 -2.56 -10.18 18.07
C LYS A 144 -1.91 -8.96 17.44
N GLY A 145 -2.73 -8.11 16.84
CA GLY A 145 -2.27 -6.86 16.29
C GLY A 145 -2.15 -5.75 17.33
N TYR A 146 -1.49 -4.71 16.93
CA TYR A 146 -1.34 -3.48 17.69
C TYR A 146 -1.04 -2.30 16.76
N ILE A 147 -1.09 -1.10 17.31
CA ILE A 147 -0.81 0.13 16.59
C ILE A 147 0.43 0.77 17.22
N THR A 148 1.39 1.15 16.38
CA THR A 148 2.58 1.90 16.79
C THR A 148 2.64 3.28 16.20
N ARG A 149 3.41 4.14 16.85
CA ARG A 149 3.84 5.44 16.35
C ARG A 149 5.35 5.53 16.44
N ILE A 150 5.99 5.80 15.31
CA ILE A 150 7.42 6.13 15.25
C ILE A 150 7.55 7.64 15.40
N ASN A 151 8.24 8.09 16.44
CA ASN A 151 8.49 9.49 16.76
C ASN A 151 9.81 9.89 16.10
N LEU A 152 9.75 10.46 14.89
CA LEU A 152 10.92 10.66 14.04
C LEU A 152 11.91 11.69 14.58
N ASP A 153 11.46 12.59 15.45
CA ASP A 153 12.30 13.60 16.11
C ASP A 153 12.85 13.15 17.47
N ALA A 154 12.34 12.04 18.02
CA ALA A 154 12.70 11.57 19.35
C ALA A 154 14.04 10.82 19.38
N ASP A 155 14.62 10.73 20.56
CA ASP A 155 15.76 9.85 20.82
C ASP A 155 15.38 8.36 20.74
N VAL A 156 16.36 7.47 20.85
CA VAL A 156 16.14 6.02 20.71
C VAL A 156 15.19 5.46 21.78
N ALA A 157 15.24 5.99 23.01
CA ALA A 157 14.42 5.49 24.11
C ALA A 157 12.93 5.85 23.92
N HIS A 158 12.63 6.91 23.20
CA HIS A 158 11.28 7.41 22.93
C HIS A 158 10.88 7.26 21.45
N ARG A 159 11.68 6.50 20.68
CA ARG A 159 11.51 6.36 19.23
C ARG A 159 10.21 5.68 18.85
N VAL A 160 9.79 4.65 19.55
CA VAL A 160 8.59 3.86 19.23
C VAL A 160 7.64 3.84 20.43
N THR A 161 6.44 4.38 20.23
CA THR A 161 5.33 4.32 21.19
C THR A 161 4.32 3.27 20.74
N VAL A 162 3.98 2.31 21.58
CA VAL A 162 2.78 1.47 21.39
C VAL A 162 1.57 2.33 21.74
N LEU A 163 0.70 2.56 20.77
CA LEU A 163 -0.52 3.37 20.97
C LEU A 163 -1.64 2.53 21.59
N ALA A 164 -1.89 1.35 21.04
CA ALA A 164 -2.93 0.46 21.51
C ALA A 164 -2.64 -1.00 21.15
N THR A 165 -3.07 -1.90 22.04
CA THR A 165 -3.17 -3.36 21.83
C THR A 165 -4.61 -3.82 21.92
N ARG A 166 -5.53 -2.95 22.38
CA ARG A 166 -6.95 -3.23 22.60
C ARG A 166 -7.82 -2.10 22.10
N ASP A 167 -9.06 -2.44 21.73
CA ASP A 167 -10.09 -1.46 21.39
C ASP A 167 -10.73 -0.84 22.66
N LYS A 168 -11.66 0.11 22.49
CA LYS A 168 -12.39 0.80 23.56
C LYS A 168 -13.21 -0.15 24.46
N ASP A 169 -13.55 -1.33 23.96
CA ASP A 169 -14.34 -2.34 24.67
C ASP A 169 -13.45 -3.39 25.36
N GLY A 170 -12.12 -3.23 25.28
CA GLY A 170 -11.11 -4.11 25.88
C GLY A 170 -10.79 -5.35 25.06
N ASN A 171 -11.33 -5.47 23.84
CA ASN A 171 -11.00 -6.58 22.95
C ASN A 171 -9.59 -6.41 22.38
N GLN A 172 -8.87 -7.52 22.23
CA GLN A 172 -7.57 -7.55 21.55
C GLN A 172 -7.73 -7.02 20.13
N LEU A 173 -6.85 -6.12 19.71
CA LEU A 173 -6.83 -5.63 18.33
C LEU A 173 -6.48 -6.77 17.37
N PRO A 174 -7.09 -6.79 16.19
CA PRO A 174 -6.67 -7.69 15.11
C PRO A 174 -5.34 -7.24 14.51
N ILE A 175 -4.77 -8.05 13.66
CA ILE A 175 -3.65 -7.69 12.81
C ILE A 175 -4.11 -6.62 11.82
N PHE A 176 -3.29 -5.58 11.61
CA PHE A 176 -3.61 -4.47 10.73
C PHE A 176 -2.61 -4.38 9.60
N ASP A 177 -3.14 -4.21 8.42
CA ASP A 177 -2.47 -4.05 7.18
C ASP A 177 -2.45 -2.57 6.75
N GLY A 178 -3.37 -2.14 5.91
CA GLY A 178 -3.44 -0.79 5.42
C GLY A 178 -3.73 0.26 6.48
N SER A 179 -3.27 1.48 6.22
CA SER A 179 -3.60 2.64 7.05
C SER A 179 -3.72 3.92 6.25
N THR A 180 -4.52 4.85 6.76
CA THR A 180 -4.62 6.22 6.25
C THR A 180 -5.08 7.19 7.32
N TRP A 181 -4.77 8.47 7.13
CA TRP A 181 -5.35 9.56 7.93
C TRP A 181 -6.62 10.10 7.26
N ASN A 182 -7.71 10.15 8.00
CA ASN A 182 -8.95 10.79 7.56
C ASN A 182 -9.06 12.19 8.18
N PRO A 183 -8.79 13.27 7.43
CA PRO A 183 -8.83 14.63 7.95
C PRO A 183 -10.25 15.16 8.20
N PHE A 184 -11.27 14.53 7.66
CA PHE A 184 -12.66 14.93 7.87
C PHE A 184 -13.14 14.51 9.26
N ALA A 185 -12.90 13.25 9.62
CA ALA A 185 -13.27 12.68 10.91
C ALA A 185 -12.20 12.88 12.00
N ASN A 186 -11.00 13.35 11.64
CA ASN A 186 -9.83 13.40 12.52
C ASN A 186 -9.54 12.01 13.13
N ARG A 187 -9.40 11.01 12.28
CA ARG A 187 -9.15 9.62 12.67
C ARG A 187 -8.07 8.99 11.82
N LEU A 188 -7.21 8.21 12.47
CA LEU A 188 -6.43 7.18 11.79
C LEU A 188 -7.37 6.04 11.45
N LEU A 189 -7.30 5.51 10.25
CA LEU A 189 -8.04 4.33 9.81
C LEU A 189 -7.05 3.20 9.58
N PHE A 190 -7.41 2.00 10.03
CA PHE A 190 -6.64 0.78 9.85
C PHE A 190 -7.53 -0.30 9.26
N THR A 191 -7.02 -1.05 8.31
CA THR A 191 -7.69 -2.19 7.71
C THR A 191 -7.14 -3.49 8.30
N TRP A 192 -7.94 -4.52 8.28
CA TRP A 192 -7.55 -5.88 8.57
C TRP A 192 -7.94 -6.77 7.39
N GLU A 193 -6.93 -7.35 6.76
CA GLU A 193 -7.10 -8.39 5.76
C GLU A 193 -7.64 -9.65 6.40
N GLY A 194 -8.85 -10.04 6.04
CA GLY A 194 -9.53 -11.21 6.53
C GLY A 194 -10.04 -12.08 5.38
N ASP A 195 -10.80 -13.10 5.71
CA ASP A 195 -11.34 -14.07 4.75
C ASP A 195 -12.78 -13.74 4.26
N GLY A 196 -13.26 -12.52 4.50
CA GLY A 196 -14.65 -12.12 4.21
C GLY A 196 -15.65 -12.47 5.31
N THR A 197 -15.28 -13.36 6.25
CA THR A 197 -16.02 -13.63 7.50
C THR A 197 -15.33 -12.96 8.71
N THR A 198 -14.09 -12.61 8.54
CA THR A 198 -13.23 -11.82 9.41
C THR A 198 -12.83 -10.53 8.69
N GLY A 199 -11.86 -9.78 9.23
CA GLY A 199 -11.41 -8.54 8.59
C GLY A 199 -12.30 -7.34 8.93
N GLY A 200 -12.00 -6.19 8.34
CA GLY A 200 -12.75 -4.97 8.51
C GLY A 200 -11.90 -3.72 8.68
N VAL A 201 -12.54 -2.63 9.16
CA VAL A 201 -11.89 -1.34 9.39
C VAL A 201 -12.02 -0.93 10.85
N TRP A 202 -10.94 -0.39 11.41
CA TRP A 202 -10.89 0.26 12.73
C TRP A 202 -10.49 1.73 12.58
N GLN A 203 -10.94 2.55 13.51
CA GLN A 203 -10.51 3.93 13.60
C GLN A 203 -9.89 4.24 14.96
N ALA A 204 -8.93 5.16 15.01
CA ALA A 204 -8.25 5.59 16.21
C ALA A 204 -8.15 7.12 16.29
N THR A 205 -8.26 7.68 17.51
CA THR A 205 -7.93 9.08 17.76
C THR A 205 -6.42 9.30 17.82
N LEU A 206 -5.97 10.57 17.78
CA LEU A 206 -4.56 10.92 17.96
C LEU A 206 -4.17 11.13 19.43
N ASP A 207 -5.12 11.00 20.35
CA ASP A 207 -4.85 11.10 21.78
C ASP A 207 -3.91 9.99 22.26
N PHE A 208 -3.33 10.17 23.45
CA PHE A 208 -2.57 9.11 24.11
C PHE A 208 -3.13 8.87 25.53
N PRO A 209 -3.61 7.65 25.85
CA PRO A 209 -3.89 6.56 24.90
C PRO A 209 -5.02 6.91 23.93
N PRO A 210 -5.02 6.37 22.70
CA PRO A 210 -6.08 6.62 21.73
C PRO A 210 -7.38 5.90 22.10
N LEU A 211 -8.50 6.45 21.66
CA LEU A 211 -9.74 5.69 21.53
C LEU A 211 -9.67 4.89 20.23
N VAL A 212 -9.72 3.57 20.30
CA VAL A 212 -9.75 2.69 19.12
C VAL A 212 -11.10 1.98 19.09
N GLU A 213 -11.76 2.00 17.94
CA GLU A 213 -13.06 1.33 17.75
C GLU A 213 -13.20 0.77 16.33
N ASN A 214 -13.97 -0.31 16.19
CA ASN A 214 -14.23 -0.92 14.90
C ASN A 214 -15.41 -0.24 14.19
N LEU A 215 -15.41 -0.36 12.86
CA LEU A 215 -16.49 0.11 11.97
C LEU A 215 -17.21 -1.07 11.30
N LEU A 216 -17.22 -2.26 11.92
CA LEU A 216 -17.77 -3.48 11.34
C LEU A 216 -19.27 -3.42 11.03
N GLY A 217 -20.02 -2.65 11.81
CA GLY A 217 -21.44 -2.39 11.55
C GLY A 217 -21.69 -1.32 10.47
N VAL A 218 -20.64 -0.64 10.03
CA VAL A 218 -20.71 0.45 9.05
C VAL A 218 -20.17 -0.01 7.69
N LEU A 219 -18.98 -0.59 7.69
CA LEU A 219 -18.23 -1.00 6.48
C LEU A 219 -18.27 -2.51 6.23
N GLY A 220 -18.78 -3.28 7.20
CA GLY A 220 -18.80 -4.73 7.11
C GLY A 220 -17.45 -5.38 7.36
N ARG A 221 -17.40 -6.68 7.07
CA ARG A 221 -16.21 -7.52 7.06
C ARG A 221 -15.76 -7.79 5.63
N GLY A 222 -14.47 -7.81 5.42
CA GLY A 222 -13.81 -8.10 4.15
C GLY A 222 -12.31 -8.23 4.37
N GLY A 223 -11.57 -8.79 3.43
CA GLY A 223 -10.12 -8.77 3.40
C GLY A 223 -9.63 -7.40 2.98
N PHE A 224 -9.94 -6.38 3.79
CA PHE A 224 -9.63 -5.00 3.44
C PHE A 224 -8.15 -4.74 3.62
N GLU A 225 -7.53 -4.35 2.51
CA GLU A 225 -6.13 -4.03 2.36
C GLU A 225 -5.95 -2.51 2.34
N GLY A 226 -5.78 -1.90 1.18
CA GLY A 226 -5.60 -0.48 1.06
C GLY A 226 -6.87 0.34 1.32
N ILE A 227 -6.71 1.49 2.01
CA ILE A 227 -7.78 2.44 2.27
C ILE A 227 -7.32 3.87 2.00
N GLN A 228 -8.11 4.65 1.24
CA GLN A 228 -7.79 6.02 0.87
C GLN A 228 -9.02 6.94 0.98
N ASN A 229 -8.76 8.24 1.20
CA ASN A 229 -9.79 9.27 1.16
C ASN A 229 -9.80 9.96 -0.21
N ASP A 230 -10.97 10.48 -0.60
CA ASP A 230 -11.06 11.45 -1.68
C ASP A 230 -11.42 12.85 -1.17
N SER A 231 -11.51 13.83 -2.07
CA SER A 231 -11.83 15.22 -1.69
C SER A 231 -13.27 15.44 -1.24
N ALA A 232 -14.16 14.48 -1.44
CA ALA A 232 -15.54 14.53 -0.97
C ALA A 232 -15.73 13.89 0.41
N GLY A 233 -14.65 13.26 0.94
CA GLY A 233 -14.68 12.53 2.20
C GLY A 233 -15.17 11.09 2.06
N ASN A 234 -15.28 10.57 0.84
CA ASN A 234 -15.54 9.15 0.65
C ASN A 234 -14.27 8.33 0.96
N LEU A 235 -14.47 7.08 1.39
CA LEU A 235 -13.39 6.12 1.56
C LEU A 235 -13.38 5.15 0.38
N TRP A 236 -12.20 4.94 -0.20
CA TRP A 236 -11.95 3.97 -1.25
C TRP A 236 -11.14 2.84 -0.65
N ILE A 237 -11.66 1.62 -0.77
CA ILE A 237 -11.11 0.44 -0.10
C ILE A 237 -10.89 -0.63 -1.17
N VAL A 238 -9.70 -1.19 -1.20
CA VAL A 238 -9.39 -2.39 -1.98
C VAL A 238 -9.40 -3.60 -1.05
N GLU A 239 -9.71 -4.76 -1.62
CA GLU A 239 -9.81 -6.00 -0.87
C GLU A 239 -8.85 -7.02 -1.45
N ASP A 240 -8.06 -7.66 -0.59
CA ASP A 240 -7.35 -8.89 -0.93
C ASP A 240 -7.97 -10.10 -0.25
N ILE A 241 -8.72 -10.85 -1.02
CA ILE A 241 -9.18 -12.20 -0.64
C ILE A 241 -8.82 -13.14 -1.78
N GLY A 242 -7.78 -13.93 -1.60
CA GLY A 242 -7.41 -14.95 -2.54
C GLY A 242 -8.55 -15.93 -2.76
N GLY A 243 -9.00 -16.10 -4.01
CA GLY A 243 -10.00 -17.10 -4.38
C GLY A 243 -9.44 -18.52 -4.37
N SER A 244 -10.33 -19.50 -4.45
CA SER A 244 -9.96 -20.92 -4.59
C SER A 244 -9.12 -21.14 -5.86
N THR A 245 -8.15 -22.03 -5.80
CA THR A 245 -7.39 -22.45 -6.98
C THR A 245 -8.17 -23.51 -7.75
N VAL A 246 -8.43 -23.23 -9.03
CA VAL A 246 -9.11 -24.14 -9.96
C VAL A 246 -8.24 -24.30 -11.20
N ALA A 247 -7.86 -25.52 -11.52
CA ALA A 247 -6.99 -25.85 -12.67
C ALA A 247 -5.67 -25.06 -12.67
N GLY A 248 -5.10 -24.80 -11.51
CA GLY A 248 -3.80 -24.11 -11.35
C GLY A 248 -3.88 -22.58 -11.35
N ALA A 249 -5.07 -21.99 -11.43
CA ALA A 249 -5.29 -20.55 -11.38
C ALA A 249 -6.19 -20.18 -10.20
N ARG A 250 -5.87 -19.10 -9.48
CA ARG A 250 -6.77 -18.55 -8.46
C ARG A 250 -7.97 -17.88 -9.13
N LEU A 251 -9.15 -18.11 -8.58
CA LEU A 251 -10.35 -17.36 -8.96
C LEU A 251 -10.21 -15.92 -8.47
N PRO A 252 -10.58 -14.91 -9.27
CA PRO A 252 -10.69 -13.54 -8.76
C PRO A 252 -11.82 -13.50 -7.72
N ASN A 253 -11.55 -12.93 -6.54
CA ASN A 253 -12.48 -12.99 -5.40
C ASN A 253 -12.51 -11.71 -4.56
N SER A 254 -11.77 -10.69 -4.96
CA SER A 254 -11.56 -9.44 -4.24
C SER A 254 -12.23 -8.30 -4.97
N PHE A 255 -12.71 -7.29 -4.24
CA PHE A 255 -13.51 -6.21 -4.80
C PHE A 255 -12.92 -4.83 -4.51
N LEU A 256 -13.27 -3.85 -5.36
CA LEU A 256 -13.03 -2.44 -5.09
C LEU A 256 -14.29 -1.82 -4.52
N PHE A 257 -14.19 -1.19 -3.35
CA PHE A 257 -15.29 -0.55 -2.66
C PHE A 257 -15.14 0.97 -2.58
N ARG A 258 -16.28 1.66 -2.49
CA ARG A 258 -16.38 3.07 -2.16
C ARG A 258 -17.43 3.25 -1.07
N PHE A 259 -17.04 3.83 0.06
CA PHE A 259 -17.97 4.19 1.13
C PHE A 259 -18.26 5.69 1.08
N ILE A 260 -19.54 6.04 1.02
CA ILE A 260 -20.05 7.40 1.08
C ILE A 260 -20.65 7.61 2.48
N PRO A 261 -19.92 8.29 3.38
CA PRO A 261 -20.40 8.48 4.76
C PRO A 261 -21.62 9.40 4.81
N ALA A 262 -22.55 9.11 5.73
CA ALA A 262 -23.69 9.98 6.01
C ALA A 262 -23.25 11.29 6.69
N ASP A 263 -22.18 11.23 7.49
CA ASP A 263 -21.49 12.38 8.07
C ASP A 263 -19.97 12.14 7.95
N THR A 264 -19.27 12.94 7.17
CA THR A 264 -17.83 12.80 6.97
C THR A 264 -17.02 13.02 8.25
N ARG A 265 -17.57 13.73 9.24
CA ARG A 265 -16.93 14.01 10.53
C ARG A 265 -17.12 12.90 11.57
N ASP A 266 -18.05 11.99 11.31
CA ASP A 266 -18.37 10.89 12.22
C ASP A 266 -18.79 9.64 11.44
N LEU A 267 -17.82 8.78 11.16
CA LEU A 267 -18.03 7.57 10.36
C LEU A 267 -18.97 6.57 11.05
N THR A 268 -19.11 6.64 12.38
CA THR A 268 -20.01 5.73 13.14
C THR A 268 -21.48 5.93 12.81
N LYS A 269 -21.84 7.06 12.15
CA LYS A 269 -23.19 7.33 11.68
C LYS A 269 -23.58 6.59 10.42
N GLY A 270 -22.68 5.76 9.91
CA GLY A 270 -22.93 4.94 8.73
C GLY A 270 -22.87 5.73 7.43
N GLY A 271 -23.42 5.13 6.40
CA GLY A 271 -23.40 5.65 5.03
C GLY A 271 -23.78 4.57 4.04
N LYS A 272 -23.29 4.71 2.82
CA LYS A 272 -23.52 3.76 1.74
C LYS A 272 -22.21 3.11 1.32
N LEU A 273 -22.14 1.80 1.44
CA LEU A 273 -21.05 1.02 0.86
C LEU A 273 -21.44 0.59 -0.55
N GLN A 274 -20.57 0.89 -1.50
CA GLN A 274 -20.72 0.56 -2.92
C GLN A 274 -19.59 -0.35 -3.36
N ALA A 275 -19.84 -1.21 -4.34
CA ALA A 275 -18.83 -2.01 -5.02
C ALA A 275 -18.80 -1.68 -6.51
N LEU A 276 -17.63 -1.83 -7.14
CA LEU A 276 -17.43 -1.51 -8.55
C LEU A 276 -17.96 -2.64 -9.43
N GLN A 277 -18.75 -2.30 -10.44
CA GLN A 277 -19.08 -3.17 -11.57
C GLN A 277 -18.32 -2.71 -12.81
N VAL A 278 -17.65 -3.63 -13.50
CA VAL A 278 -17.01 -3.43 -14.80
C VAL A 278 -17.86 -4.16 -15.84
N MET A 279 -18.28 -3.46 -16.89
CA MET A 279 -19.19 -4.02 -17.87
C MET A 279 -18.44 -4.95 -18.83
N SER A 280 -18.91 -6.21 -18.95
CA SER A 280 -18.31 -7.22 -19.81
C SER A 280 -18.39 -6.81 -21.28
N LEU A 281 -17.28 -6.99 -22.01
CA LEU A 281 -17.24 -6.84 -23.47
C LEU A 281 -17.72 -8.11 -24.17
N ALA A 282 -17.48 -9.26 -23.55
CA ALA A 282 -17.96 -10.56 -24.07
C ALA A 282 -19.47 -10.72 -23.92
N ASN A 283 -20.08 -10.07 -22.90
CA ASN A 283 -21.51 -10.14 -22.60
C ASN A 283 -22.09 -8.72 -22.43
N PRO A 284 -22.31 -7.96 -23.51
CA PRO A 284 -22.76 -6.59 -23.44
C PRO A 284 -24.00 -6.38 -22.59
N GLY A 285 -23.95 -5.36 -21.72
CA GLY A 285 -25.04 -5.03 -20.80
C GLY A 285 -25.03 -5.79 -19.47
N LYS A 286 -24.09 -6.72 -19.27
CA LYS A 286 -23.87 -7.42 -18.01
C LYS A 286 -22.53 -7.02 -17.41
N PRO A 287 -22.39 -6.98 -16.07
CA PRO A 287 -21.09 -6.85 -15.44
C PRO A 287 -20.27 -8.15 -15.56
N ILE A 288 -18.96 -8.04 -15.39
CA ILE A 288 -18.08 -9.18 -15.14
C ILE A 288 -18.36 -9.66 -13.72
N GLU A 289 -18.73 -10.93 -13.58
CA GLU A 289 -19.20 -11.50 -12.32
C GLU A 289 -18.24 -12.54 -11.75
N PHE A 290 -18.34 -12.75 -10.44
CA PHE A 290 -17.62 -13.82 -9.74
C PHE A 290 -17.95 -15.20 -10.34
N GLN A 291 -16.90 -16.01 -10.53
CA GLN A 291 -16.97 -17.36 -11.08
C GLN A 291 -16.51 -18.37 -10.04
N THR A 292 -17.12 -19.54 -10.04
CA THR A 292 -16.77 -20.64 -9.12
C THR A 292 -16.01 -21.78 -9.80
N VAL A 293 -15.91 -21.75 -11.14
CA VAL A 293 -15.45 -22.93 -11.91
C VAL A 293 -14.17 -22.70 -12.71
N THR A 294 -13.84 -21.44 -13.04
CA THR A 294 -12.62 -21.13 -13.80
C THR A 294 -12.24 -19.65 -13.67
N ALA A 295 -10.94 -19.40 -13.56
CA ALA A 295 -10.36 -18.07 -13.71
C ALA A 295 -10.05 -17.72 -15.19
N LEU A 296 -10.13 -18.69 -16.10
CA LEU A 296 -9.73 -18.57 -17.50
C LEU A 296 -10.91 -18.13 -18.39
N THR A 297 -11.57 -17.05 -18.02
CA THR A 297 -12.67 -16.46 -18.80
C THR A 297 -12.15 -15.43 -19.80
N GLN A 298 -12.94 -15.18 -20.86
CA GLN A 298 -12.62 -14.11 -21.80
C GLN A 298 -12.60 -12.73 -21.10
N ASP A 299 -13.51 -12.49 -20.16
CA ASP A 299 -13.55 -11.25 -19.39
C ASP A 299 -12.27 -11.01 -18.61
N MET A 300 -11.70 -12.05 -17.94
CA MET A 300 -10.42 -11.92 -17.22
C MET A 300 -9.26 -11.67 -18.17
N LYS A 301 -9.28 -12.27 -19.36
CA LYS A 301 -8.30 -11.99 -20.41
C LYS A 301 -8.42 -10.54 -20.92
N ASP A 302 -9.63 -10.08 -21.16
CA ASP A 302 -9.89 -8.72 -21.64
C ASP A 302 -9.47 -7.68 -20.60
N LEU A 303 -9.73 -7.91 -19.29
CA LEU A 303 -9.28 -7.05 -18.20
C LEU A 303 -7.75 -6.89 -18.19
N HIS A 304 -7.01 -7.96 -18.53
CA HIS A 304 -5.55 -7.97 -18.55
C HIS A 304 -4.98 -7.78 -19.97
N THR A 305 -5.73 -7.10 -20.84
CA THR A 305 -5.29 -6.77 -22.21
C THR A 305 -5.14 -5.26 -22.36
N TYR A 306 -3.93 -4.83 -22.73
CA TYR A 306 -3.64 -3.42 -23.00
C TYR A 306 -4.56 -2.82 -24.06
N GLY A 307 -4.95 -1.56 -23.85
CA GLY A 307 -5.77 -0.81 -24.78
C GLY A 307 -7.27 -1.10 -24.68
N THR A 308 -7.66 -2.11 -23.90
CA THR A 308 -9.06 -2.39 -23.62
C THR A 308 -9.62 -1.35 -22.65
N VAL A 309 -10.81 -0.84 -22.95
CA VAL A 309 -11.51 0.18 -22.14
C VAL A 309 -12.87 -0.37 -21.76
N PHE A 310 -13.16 -0.38 -20.47
CA PHE A 310 -14.43 -0.86 -19.93
C PHE A 310 -15.22 0.29 -19.35
N ASP A 311 -16.53 0.32 -19.59
CA ASP A 311 -17.44 1.15 -18.83
C ASP A 311 -17.64 0.55 -17.43
N THR A 312 -17.73 1.42 -16.42
CA THR A 312 -17.91 1.01 -15.02
C THR A 312 -19.06 1.74 -14.38
N LYS A 313 -19.62 1.14 -13.34
CA LYS A 313 -20.59 1.81 -12.45
C LYS A 313 -20.44 1.31 -11.02
N TRP A 314 -20.82 2.16 -10.07
CA TRP A 314 -20.93 1.79 -8.66
C TRP A 314 -22.32 1.25 -8.35
N VAL A 315 -22.39 0.16 -7.59
CA VAL A 315 -23.63 -0.40 -7.08
C VAL A 315 -23.61 -0.37 -5.56
N THR A 316 -24.68 0.13 -4.95
CA THR A 316 -24.82 0.10 -3.48
C THR A 316 -25.07 -1.34 -3.03
N ILE A 317 -24.20 -1.83 -2.17
CA ILE A 317 -24.28 -3.18 -1.60
C ILE A 317 -24.83 -3.16 -0.17
N HIS A 318 -24.66 -2.05 0.56
CA HIS A 318 -25.20 -1.83 1.89
C HIS A 318 -25.49 -0.34 2.11
N ASP A 319 -26.62 -0.02 2.75
CA ASP A 319 -27.00 1.34 3.15
C ASP A 319 -27.45 1.29 4.62
N ASN A 320 -26.65 1.84 5.53
CA ASN A 320 -26.95 1.77 6.96
C ASN A 320 -28.32 2.39 7.33
N ALA A 321 -28.82 3.35 6.53
CA ALA A 321 -30.14 3.93 6.75
C ALA A 321 -31.29 2.95 6.45
N VAL A 322 -31.04 1.93 5.64
CA VAL A 322 -32.04 0.93 5.21
C VAL A 322 -31.76 -0.42 5.87
N ASP A 323 -30.50 -0.86 5.87
CA ASP A 323 -30.09 -2.20 6.26
C ASP A 323 -29.65 -2.28 7.73
N GLY A 324 -29.47 -1.11 8.40
CA GLY A 324 -29.06 -1.02 9.79
C GLY A 324 -27.54 -1.12 9.99
N PHE A 325 -27.15 -1.38 11.25
CA PHE A 325 -25.74 -1.40 11.69
C PHE A 325 -25.28 -2.80 12.17
N GLY A 326 -25.99 -3.84 11.75
CA GLY A 326 -25.52 -5.22 11.97
C GLY A 326 -24.24 -5.51 11.17
N VAL A 327 -23.35 -6.33 11.73
CA VAL A 327 -22.15 -6.77 11.01
C VAL A 327 -22.55 -7.61 9.79
N PHE A 328 -21.95 -7.35 8.64
CA PHE A 328 -22.23 -8.03 7.38
C PHE A 328 -20.93 -8.39 6.65
N SER A 329 -20.98 -9.30 5.68
CA SER A 329 -19.87 -9.59 4.77
C SER A 329 -19.98 -8.70 3.53
N ALA A 330 -19.05 -7.74 3.38
CA ALA A 330 -18.99 -6.87 2.22
C ALA A 330 -18.69 -7.66 0.93
N ASN A 331 -17.77 -8.65 1.02
CA ASN A 331 -17.42 -9.54 -0.08
C ASN A 331 -18.64 -10.32 -0.59
N GLN A 332 -19.43 -10.93 0.32
CA GLN A 332 -20.63 -11.68 -0.09
C GLN A 332 -21.68 -10.75 -0.71
N LEU A 333 -21.93 -9.57 -0.13
CA LEU A 333 -22.88 -8.61 -0.69
C LEU A 333 -22.42 -8.09 -2.06
N ALA A 334 -21.11 -7.92 -2.27
CA ALA A 334 -20.57 -7.56 -3.58
C ALA A 334 -20.88 -8.62 -4.63
N LYS A 335 -20.71 -9.91 -4.29
CA LYS A 335 -21.11 -11.05 -5.16
C LYS A 335 -22.60 -11.05 -5.45
N ASP A 336 -23.43 -10.89 -4.42
CA ASP A 336 -24.90 -10.89 -4.54
C ASP A 336 -25.40 -9.71 -5.42
N LYS A 337 -24.64 -8.63 -5.49
CA LYS A 337 -24.93 -7.47 -6.34
C LYS A 337 -24.17 -7.46 -7.66
N HIS A 338 -23.56 -8.60 -8.03
CA HIS A 338 -22.83 -8.77 -9.29
C HIS A 338 -21.69 -7.72 -9.47
N ALA A 339 -21.01 -7.37 -8.39
CA ALA A 339 -19.79 -6.57 -8.48
C ALA A 339 -18.67 -7.37 -9.17
N THR A 340 -17.73 -6.67 -9.77
CA THR A 340 -16.64 -7.30 -10.51
C THR A 340 -15.50 -7.69 -9.58
N PRO A 341 -15.12 -8.97 -9.56
CA PRO A 341 -13.99 -9.45 -8.79
C PRO A 341 -12.68 -9.20 -9.53
N PHE A 342 -11.62 -8.92 -8.76
CA PHE A 342 -10.26 -8.70 -9.20
C PHE A 342 -9.30 -9.76 -8.65
N LYS A 343 -8.05 -9.76 -9.15
CA LYS A 343 -6.97 -10.69 -8.78
C LYS A 343 -6.12 -10.13 -7.64
N ARG A 344 -6.68 -10.10 -6.41
CA ARG A 344 -6.00 -9.64 -5.22
C ARG A 344 -5.52 -8.18 -5.36
N PRO A 345 -6.42 -7.17 -5.34
CA PRO A 345 -6.03 -5.78 -5.20
C PRO A 345 -5.47 -5.50 -3.80
N GLU A 346 -4.27 -4.92 -3.76
CA GLU A 346 -3.58 -4.63 -2.49
C GLU A 346 -3.78 -3.18 -2.07
N ASN A 347 -3.39 -2.24 -2.93
CA ASN A 347 -3.45 -0.84 -2.59
C ASN A 347 -3.91 0.02 -3.76
N GLY A 348 -4.32 1.26 -3.45
CA GLY A 348 -4.71 2.21 -4.48
C GLY A 348 -4.44 3.65 -4.07
N VAL A 349 -4.28 4.52 -5.07
CA VAL A 349 -3.96 5.94 -4.84
C VAL A 349 -4.50 6.81 -5.96
N PHE A 350 -4.94 8.02 -5.63
CA PHE A 350 -5.35 9.02 -6.61
C PHE A 350 -4.16 9.72 -7.26
N ARG A 351 -4.23 9.91 -8.60
CA ARG A 351 -3.21 10.70 -9.28
C ARG A 351 -3.30 12.18 -8.87
N PRO A 352 -2.21 12.77 -8.39
CA PRO A 352 -2.13 14.20 -8.11
C PRO A 352 -2.43 15.02 -9.37
N GLY A 353 -3.09 16.16 -9.19
CA GLY A 353 -3.49 17.01 -10.32
C GLY A 353 -4.71 16.50 -11.11
N SER A 354 -5.20 15.29 -10.87
CA SER A 354 -6.41 14.77 -11.50
C SER A 354 -7.71 15.28 -10.88
N SER A 355 -7.65 16.01 -9.77
CA SER A 355 -8.82 16.37 -8.95
C SER A 355 -9.60 15.12 -8.50
N PHE A 356 -8.88 14.08 -8.07
CA PHE A 356 -9.41 12.78 -7.65
C PHE A 356 -10.27 12.07 -8.72
N ARG A 357 -9.96 12.32 -10.00
CA ARG A 357 -10.68 11.68 -11.13
C ARG A 357 -10.00 10.43 -11.64
N GLU A 358 -8.72 10.21 -11.30
CA GLU A 358 -7.96 9.03 -11.71
C GLU A 358 -7.48 8.29 -10.46
N PHE A 359 -7.93 7.05 -10.29
CA PHE A 359 -7.52 6.15 -9.22
C PHE A 359 -6.76 4.98 -9.82
N PHE A 360 -5.54 4.75 -9.33
CA PHE A 360 -4.73 3.61 -9.68
C PHE A 360 -4.76 2.62 -8.53
N PHE A 361 -4.91 1.34 -8.85
CA PHE A 361 -4.82 0.27 -7.86
C PHE A 361 -4.06 -0.91 -8.43
N THR A 362 -3.38 -1.62 -7.54
CA THR A 362 -2.54 -2.77 -7.84
C THR A 362 -3.34 -4.05 -7.79
N GLU A 363 -2.89 -5.08 -8.49
CA GLU A 363 -3.28 -6.47 -8.33
C GLU A 363 -2.01 -7.30 -8.15
N THR A 364 -1.90 -8.05 -7.06
CA THR A 364 -0.79 -8.97 -6.80
C THR A 364 -0.86 -10.20 -7.70
N GLY A 365 -2.05 -10.63 -8.05
CA GLY A 365 -2.26 -11.81 -8.89
C GLY A 365 -2.28 -13.11 -8.10
N ASP A 366 -1.69 -14.17 -8.64
CA ASP A 366 -1.75 -15.51 -8.03
C ASP A 366 -0.57 -15.81 -7.08
N THR A 367 0.51 -15.02 -7.12
CA THR A 367 1.74 -15.15 -6.33
C THR A 367 2.33 -16.57 -6.27
N SER A 368 2.18 -17.35 -7.33
CA SER A 368 2.64 -18.73 -7.38
C SER A 368 3.38 -19.03 -8.69
N ALA A 369 4.21 -20.07 -8.69
CA ALA A 369 4.91 -20.50 -9.89
C ALA A 369 3.95 -20.85 -11.04
N THR A 370 2.70 -21.25 -10.74
CA THR A 370 1.69 -21.52 -11.76
C THR A 370 1.14 -20.26 -12.42
N SER A 371 1.33 -19.09 -11.84
CA SER A 371 0.98 -17.78 -12.42
C SER A 371 1.63 -17.56 -13.77
N THR A 372 2.82 -18.12 -14.00
CA THR A 372 3.53 -18.06 -15.27
C THR A 372 2.78 -18.74 -16.41
N ALA A 373 1.91 -19.68 -16.11
CA ALA A 373 1.09 -20.39 -17.09
C ALA A 373 -0.16 -19.62 -17.53
N ILE A 374 -0.53 -18.56 -16.79
CA ILE A 374 -1.76 -17.80 -17.04
C ILE A 374 -1.53 -16.26 -17.04
N PRO A 375 -0.43 -15.74 -17.61
CA PRO A 375 -0.12 -14.32 -17.55
C PRO A 375 -1.19 -13.45 -18.23
N ASP A 376 -1.93 -14.00 -19.18
CA ASP A 376 -3.00 -13.29 -19.90
C ASP A 376 -4.30 -13.12 -19.11
N HIS A 377 -4.41 -13.77 -17.97
CA HIS A 377 -5.60 -13.73 -17.09
C HIS A 377 -5.26 -13.13 -15.71
N GLY A 378 -4.23 -12.30 -15.62
CA GLY A 378 -3.83 -11.62 -14.40
C GLY A 378 -3.04 -12.48 -13.41
N GLY A 379 -2.50 -13.62 -13.83
CA GLY A 379 -1.74 -14.52 -12.93
C GLY A 379 -0.48 -13.84 -12.33
N LEU A 380 0.12 -12.90 -13.04
CA LEU A 380 1.29 -12.14 -12.59
C LEU A 380 0.93 -10.75 -12.05
N GLY A 381 -0.35 -10.47 -11.83
CA GLY A 381 -0.83 -9.19 -11.35
C GLY A 381 -0.89 -8.10 -12.41
N GLY A 382 -1.11 -6.88 -11.96
CA GLY A 382 -1.23 -5.71 -12.82
C GLY A 382 -1.45 -4.41 -12.05
N ILE A 383 -1.51 -3.32 -12.78
CA ILE A 383 -1.92 -2.01 -12.24
C ILE A 383 -3.09 -1.52 -13.08
N MET A 384 -4.21 -1.35 -12.43
CA MET A 384 -5.44 -0.85 -13.05
C MET A 384 -5.57 0.66 -12.90
N LYS A 385 -6.24 1.30 -13.85
CA LYS A 385 -6.60 2.72 -13.78
C LYS A 385 -8.10 2.93 -13.96
N LEU A 386 -8.75 3.41 -12.93
CA LEU A 386 -10.15 3.85 -12.97
C LEU A 386 -10.20 5.37 -13.18
N THR A 387 -10.96 5.82 -14.18
CA THR A 387 -11.16 7.24 -14.50
C THR A 387 -12.64 7.59 -14.37
N GLN A 388 -12.95 8.65 -13.61
CA GLN A 388 -14.30 9.15 -13.38
C GLN A 388 -14.37 10.66 -13.61
N SER A 389 -15.56 11.21 -13.82
CA SER A 389 -15.75 12.66 -13.98
C SER A 389 -15.56 13.44 -12.67
N SER A 390 -15.79 12.78 -11.54
CA SER A 390 -15.54 13.27 -10.17
C SER A 390 -15.41 12.08 -9.21
N PRO A 391 -14.86 12.25 -7.99
CA PRO A 391 -14.77 11.17 -7.01
C PRO A 391 -16.13 10.59 -6.62
N SER A 392 -17.20 11.37 -6.69
CA SER A 392 -18.57 10.94 -6.39
C SER A 392 -19.37 10.50 -7.62
N ALA A 393 -18.76 10.40 -8.80
CA ALA A 393 -19.48 9.94 -9.99
C ALA A 393 -19.88 8.46 -9.87
N ASP A 394 -21.07 8.13 -10.35
CA ASP A 394 -21.59 6.76 -10.31
C ASP A 394 -21.04 5.89 -11.45
N THR A 395 -20.42 6.48 -12.45
CA THR A 395 -19.86 5.80 -13.62
C THR A 395 -18.46 6.25 -13.92
N GLY A 396 -17.71 5.42 -14.63
CA GLY A 396 -16.34 5.69 -15.02
C GLY A 396 -15.87 4.75 -16.12
N ARG A 397 -14.56 4.71 -16.29
CA ARG A 397 -13.88 3.80 -17.22
C ARG A 397 -12.70 3.15 -16.54
N LEU A 398 -12.54 1.84 -16.73
CA LEU A 398 -11.41 1.06 -16.27
C LEU A 398 -10.51 0.69 -17.45
N THR A 399 -9.20 0.77 -17.24
CA THR A 399 -8.18 0.33 -18.20
C THR A 399 -7.03 -0.33 -17.46
N LEU A 400 -6.37 -1.28 -18.11
CA LEU A 400 -5.10 -1.82 -17.64
C LEU A 400 -3.97 -0.80 -17.94
N PHE A 401 -3.27 -0.36 -16.91
CA PHE A 401 -2.11 0.54 -17.05
C PHE A 401 -0.82 -0.24 -17.20
N VAL A 402 -0.58 -1.26 -16.34
CA VAL A 402 0.55 -2.18 -16.42
C VAL A 402 0.05 -3.60 -16.30
N LYS A 403 0.49 -4.49 -17.20
CA LYS A 403 0.33 -5.94 -17.10
C LYS A 403 1.57 -6.52 -16.44
N GLY A 404 1.39 -7.37 -15.44
CA GLY A 404 2.48 -8.08 -14.80
C GLY A 404 3.19 -9.04 -15.76
N ASP A 405 4.50 -9.16 -15.58
CA ASP A 405 5.38 -10.14 -16.19
C ASP A 405 6.35 -10.69 -15.14
N LEU A 406 7.29 -11.59 -15.49
CA LEU A 406 8.21 -12.17 -14.50
C LEU A 406 9.21 -11.17 -13.91
N GLU A 407 9.46 -10.06 -14.59
CA GLU A 407 10.33 -8.99 -14.08
C GLU A 407 9.56 -7.99 -13.20
N HIS A 408 8.26 -7.79 -13.48
CA HIS A 408 7.37 -6.83 -12.85
C HIS A 408 6.10 -7.55 -12.44
N THR A 409 5.99 -7.96 -11.21
CA THR A 409 4.89 -8.85 -10.77
C THR A 409 4.53 -8.61 -9.32
N ALA A 410 3.40 -9.19 -8.92
CA ALA A 410 2.96 -9.17 -7.53
C ALA A 410 2.99 -7.75 -6.94
N PHE A 411 2.30 -6.85 -7.62
CA PHE A 411 2.27 -5.44 -7.23
C PHE A 411 1.46 -5.25 -5.96
N ASP A 412 2.11 -4.76 -4.95
CA ASP A 412 1.54 -4.50 -3.65
C ASP A 412 1.28 -2.99 -3.45
N ASN A 413 2.01 -2.35 -2.59
CA ASN A 413 1.78 -0.96 -2.20
C ASN A 413 2.17 0.04 -3.30
N ILE A 414 1.46 1.17 -3.34
CA ILE A 414 1.53 2.15 -4.41
C ILE A 414 1.45 3.58 -3.87
N ALA A 415 2.28 4.50 -4.40
CA ALA A 415 2.28 5.90 -4.04
C ALA A 415 2.71 6.77 -5.23
N PHE A 416 2.18 7.98 -5.35
CA PHE A 416 2.72 8.93 -6.31
C PHE A 416 4.00 9.58 -5.78
N TRP A 417 5.06 9.56 -6.61
CA TRP A 417 6.35 10.23 -6.39
C TRP A 417 6.38 11.64 -6.97
N GLY A 418 5.43 11.97 -7.83
CA GLY A 418 5.24 13.24 -8.51
C GLY A 418 3.91 13.22 -9.25
N GLU A 419 3.62 14.18 -10.11
CA GLU A 419 2.35 14.20 -10.83
C GLU A 419 2.14 12.99 -11.74
N HIS A 420 3.23 12.52 -12.36
CA HIS A 420 3.20 11.45 -13.35
C HIS A 420 4.09 10.26 -13.00
N ARG A 421 4.70 10.25 -11.82
CA ARG A 421 5.59 9.17 -11.36
C ARG A 421 4.89 8.37 -10.28
N LEU A 422 4.65 7.11 -10.56
CA LEU A 422 3.99 6.16 -9.69
C LEU A 422 5.02 5.19 -9.15
N ALA A 423 5.27 5.23 -7.85
CA ALA A 423 6.09 4.26 -7.15
C ALA A 423 5.23 3.05 -6.78
N VAL A 424 5.74 1.86 -7.04
CA VAL A 424 5.08 0.59 -6.74
C VAL A 424 6.11 -0.36 -6.18
N VAL A 425 5.76 -1.10 -5.14
CA VAL A 425 6.57 -2.15 -4.53
C VAL A 425 5.93 -3.52 -4.76
N GLU A 426 6.68 -4.58 -4.53
CA GLU A 426 6.28 -5.95 -4.86
C GLU A 426 6.25 -6.83 -3.59
N ASP A 427 5.26 -7.73 -3.55
CA ASP A 427 5.21 -8.94 -2.70
C ASP A 427 5.12 -10.18 -3.58
N ARG A 428 6.26 -10.73 -3.96
CA ARG A 428 6.30 -11.85 -4.92
C ARG A 428 5.96 -13.19 -4.31
N GLY A 429 6.26 -13.39 -3.05
CA GLY A 429 6.25 -14.70 -2.42
C GLY A 429 7.24 -15.70 -3.08
N GLU A 430 7.50 -16.79 -2.39
CA GLU A 430 8.51 -17.80 -2.74
C GLU A 430 8.39 -18.40 -4.15
N GLY A 431 7.15 -18.57 -4.63
CA GLY A 431 6.91 -19.15 -5.94
C GLY A 431 7.42 -18.27 -7.07
N LEU A 432 7.18 -16.97 -6.99
CA LEU A 432 7.61 -15.99 -7.99
C LEU A 432 9.07 -15.59 -7.81
N HIS A 433 9.60 -15.54 -6.58
CA HIS A 433 11.03 -15.40 -6.32
C HIS A 433 11.82 -16.48 -7.05
N THR A 434 11.36 -17.74 -6.98
CA THR A 434 12.00 -18.86 -7.68
C THR A 434 11.84 -18.77 -9.19
N ALA A 435 10.63 -18.48 -9.68
CA ALA A 435 10.34 -18.43 -11.12
C ALA A 435 11.09 -17.28 -11.82
N GLY A 436 11.17 -16.11 -11.20
CA GLY A 436 11.87 -14.93 -11.71
C GLY A 436 13.36 -14.90 -11.38
N ASN A 437 13.84 -15.80 -10.50
CA ASN A 437 15.18 -15.73 -9.89
C ASN A 437 15.52 -14.32 -9.37
N ALA A 438 14.56 -13.68 -8.74
CA ALA A 438 14.67 -12.33 -8.25
C ALA A 438 13.88 -12.20 -6.95
N LEU A 439 14.25 -11.23 -6.12
CA LEU A 439 13.51 -10.79 -4.94
C LEU A 439 12.69 -9.56 -5.28
N ASP A 440 12.00 -9.02 -4.28
CA ASP A 440 11.10 -7.90 -4.48
C ASP A 440 11.82 -6.64 -4.93
N SER A 441 11.11 -5.83 -5.66
CA SER A 441 11.61 -4.58 -6.23
C SER A 441 10.64 -3.43 -5.96
N GLY A 442 11.21 -2.22 -5.89
CA GLY A 442 10.46 -0.98 -5.95
C GLY A 442 10.68 -0.30 -7.31
N TRP A 443 9.61 0.05 -7.98
CA TRP A 443 9.59 0.56 -9.34
C TRP A 443 9.01 1.97 -9.42
N LEU A 444 9.50 2.78 -10.36
CA LEU A 444 8.88 4.04 -10.79
C LEU A 444 8.33 3.91 -12.21
N TYR A 445 7.03 3.96 -12.33
CA TYR A 445 6.30 4.03 -13.60
C TYR A 445 5.99 5.48 -13.98
N ASP A 446 6.00 5.79 -15.28
CA ASP A 446 5.52 7.08 -15.81
C ASP A 446 4.12 6.91 -16.39
N THR A 447 3.12 7.54 -15.78
CA THR A 447 1.71 7.41 -16.18
C THR A 447 1.41 7.95 -17.58
N ARG A 448 2.36 8.64 -18.23
CA ARG A 448 2.26 9.12 -19.61
C ARG A 448 2.74 8.10 -20.64
N LYS A 449 3.44 7.05 -20.21
CA LYS A 449 3.97 6.00 -21.08
C LYS A 449 2.93 4.93 -21.35
N ASN A 450 3.00 4.34 -22.53
CA ASN A 450 2.25 3.15 -22.89
C ASN A 450 3.13 1.91 -22.69
N TYR A 451 2.87 1.12 -21.66
CA TYR A 451 3.65 -0.08 -21.34
C TYR A 451 3.28 -1.31 -22.18
N ALA A 452 2.30 -1.21 -23.10
CA ALA A 452 2.14 -2.17 -24.19
C ALA A 452 3.32 -2.13 -25.17
N ASP A 453 4.01 -1.00 -25.26
CA ASP A 453 5.27 -0.87 -25.98
C ASP A 453 6.41 -1.30 -25.08
N SER A 454 7.02 -2.45 -25.39
CA SER A 454 8.10 -3.05 -24.62
C SER A 454 9.38 -2.20 -24.53
N SER A 455 9.49 -1.14 -25.34
CA SER A 455 10.58 -0.17 -25.22
C SER A 455 10.41 0.77 -24.02
N ASN A 456 9.18 0.92 -23.51
CA ASN A 456 8.89 1.66 -22.30
C ASN A 456 9.11 0.77 -21.08
N LYS A 457 10.14 1.08 -20.30
CA LYS A 457 10.45 0.38 -19.05
C LYS A 457 10.24 1.31 -17.85
N PRO A 458 9.80 0.80 -16.69
CA PRO A 458 9.92 1.52 -15.44
C PRO A 458 11.38 1.63 -15.01
N ILE A 459 11.63 2.41 -13.98
CA ILE A 459 12.94 2.52 -13.33
C ILE A 459 12.87 1.71 -12.04
N ARG A 460 13.75 0.71 -11.88
CA ARG A 460 13.91 0.03 -10.59
C ARG A 460 14.69 0.94 -9.65
N ILE A 461 14.09 1.34 -8.55
CA ILE A 461 14.72 2.22 -7.56
C ILE A 461 15.14 1.46 -6.29
N ILE A 462 14.52 0.31 -6.03
CA ILE A 462 14.83 -0.60 -4.94
C ILE A 462 14.95 -2.01 -5.51
N ALA A 463 16.00 -2.73 -5.15
CA ALA A 463 16.11 -4.16 -5.36
C ALA A 463 16.47 -4.82 -4.03
N GLN A 464 15.58 -5.62 -3.50
CA GLN A 464 15.79 -6.27 -2.22
C GLN A 464 16.74 -7.45 -2.37
N GLY A 465 17.72 -7.51 -1.49
CA GLY A 465 18.59 -8.65 -1.34
C GLY A 465 18.09 -9.56 -0.24
N ARG A 466 18.42 -10.82 -0.37
CA ARG A 466 18.01 -11.83 0.56
C ARG A 466 19.12 -12.82 0.83
N ASP A 467 19.64 -12.74 2.01
CA ASP A 467 20.52 -13.73 2.58
C ASP A 467 20.04 -13.98 4.00
N PRO A 468 19.82 -15.25 4.40
CA PRO A 468 19.46 -15.56 5.79
C PRO A 468 20.43 -15.00 6.83
N SER A 469 21.67 -14.68 6.43
CA SER A 469 22.66 -14.04 7.28
C SER A 469 22.70 -12.51 7.17
N ALA A 470 22.00 -11.92 6.19
CA ALA A 470 22.02 -10.50 5.90
C ALA A 470 20.91 -9.78 6.66
N THR A 471 20.94 -9.81 7.97
CA THR A 471 19.95 -9.17 8.84
C THR A 471 20.56 -7.95 9.54
N ILE A 472 19.73 -6.93 9.76
CA ILE A 472 20.12 -5.77 10.57
C ILE A 472 20.28 -6.18 12.03
N ASP A 473 19.53 -7.16 12.48
CA ASP A 473 19.64 -7.74 13.83
C ASP A 473 20.78 -8.77 13.94
N ALA A 474 21.86 -8.58 13.18
CA ALA A 474 22.99 -9.49 13.11
C ALA A 474 23.61 -9.86 14.46
N ALA A 475 23.46 -9.01 15.48
CA ALA A 475 23.88 -9.31 16.86
C ALA A 475 23.11 -10.49 17.47
N LEU A 476 21.92 -10.81 16.94
CA LEU A 476 21.10 -11.94 17.38
C LEU A 476 21.35 -13.20 16.55
N LEU A 477 21.99 -13.07 15.38
CA LEU A 477 22.39 -14.20 14.54
C LEU A 477 23.34 -15.15 15.30
N GLY A 478 23.13 -16.44 15.15
CA GLY A 478 23.88 -17.46 15.87
C GLY A 478 23.42 -17.67 17.30
N SER A 479 22.55 -16.83 17.82
CA SER A 479 21.74 -17.13 18.98
C SER A 479 20.59 -17.98 18.47
N ALA A 480 20.49 -19.20 18.94
CA ALA A 480 19.50 -20.22 18.66
C ALA A 480 18.30 -19.78 17.79
N GLY A 481 18.44 -19.81 16.47
CA GLY A 481 17.34 -19.71 15.56
C GLY A 481 16.95 -18.31 15.07
N PHE A 482 17.68 -17.26 15.40
CA PHE A 482 17.50 -15.96 14.75
C PHE A 482 18.01 -16.04 13.31
N VAL A 483 17.09 -16.07 12.38
CA VAL A 483 17.34 -16.08 10.93
C VAL A 483 16.39 -15.11 10.27
N ASN A 484 16.83 -14.47 9.20
CA ASN A 484 15.92 -13.86 8.24
C ASN A 484 15.16 -15.01 7.59
N ASP A 485 13.83 -15.07 7.72
CA ASP A 485 13.02 -16.20 7.29
C ASP A 485 12.99 -16.39 5.80
N GLY A 486 13.50 -15.43 5.11
CA GLY A 486 13.76 -15.65 3.74
C GLY A 486 12.64 -15.29 2.78
N ASP A 487 11.47 -14.93 3.20
CA ASP A 487 10.34 -14.45 2.41
C ASP A 487 10.11 -12.97 2.73
N ASN A 488 10.93 -12.13 2.15
CA ASN A 488 10.89 -10.71 2.40
C ASN A 488 9.88 -10.06 1.48
N GLU A 489 9.15 -9.12 2.02
CA GLU A 489 8.20 -8.28 1.31
C GLU A 489 8.61 -6.82 1.42
N ILE A 490 8.44 -6.06 0.33
CA ILE A 490 8.56 -4.62 0.36
C ILE A 490 7.17 -4.02 0.33
N THR A 491 6.77 -3.43 1.43
CA THR A 491 5.45 -2.82 1.59
C THR A 491 5.53 -1.35 2.05
N GLY A 492 4.40 -0.77 2.38
CA GLY A 492 4.29 0.51 3.06
C GLY A 492 4.85 1.72 2.31
N ILE A 493 5.09 1.64 0.98
CA ILE A 493 5.60 2.80 0.22
C ILE A 493 4.68 4.00 0.41
N HIS A 494 5.24 5.12 0.91
CA HIS A 494 4.48 6.30 1.26
C HIS A 494 5.25 7.58 0.92
N VAL A 495 4.59 8.53 0.26
CA VAL A 495 5.16 9.81 -0.12
C VAL A 495 4.20 10.91 0.34
N SER A 496 4.60 11.70 1.33
CA SER A 496 3.71 12.69 1.95
C SER A 496 4.49 13.87 2.53
N ASP A 497 3.84 15.03 2.60
CA ASP A 497 4.32 16.20 3.36
C ASP A 497 3.82 16.20 4.81
N GLY A 498 3.03 15.20 5.18
CA GLY A 498 2.50 15.05 6.54
C GLY A 498 1.42 16.06 6.93
N ASP A 499 0.86 16.81 6.00
CA ASP A 499 -0.21 17.77 6.28
C ASP A 499 -1.46 17.05 6.83
N PRO A 500 -1.89 17.30 8.09
CA PRO A 500 -3.03 16.61 8.67
C PRO A 500 -4.40 17.14 8.17
N HIS A 501 -4.42 18.19 7.35
CA HIS A 501 -5.64 18.79 6.82
C HIS A 501 -6.05 18.16 5.48
N HIS A 502 -7.17 18.61 4.92
CA HIS A 502 -7.67 18.10 3.64
C HIS A 502 -6.66 18.22 2.48
N GLY A 503 -5.76 19.20 2.55
CA GLY A 503 -4.68 19.33 1.58
C GLY A 503 -3.64 18.20 1.63
N GLY A 504 -3.54 17.46 2.72
CA GLY A 504 -2.62 16.32 2.89
C GLY A 504 -3.18 14.98 2.40
N ILE A 505 -4.43 14.93 1.97
CA ILE A 505 -5.00 13.71 1.35
C ILE A 505 -4.14 13.33 0.14
N LEU A 506 -3.73 12.07 0.06
CA LEU A 506 -2.91 11.58 -1.04
C LEU A 506 -3.65 11.77 -2.37
N GLY A 507 -3.04 12.52 -3.28
CA GLY A 507 -3.66 12.96 -4.54
C GLY A 507 -4.14 14.42 -4.54
N ALA A 508 -4.28 15.09 -3.39
CA ALA A 508 -4.67 16.49 -3.32
C ALA A 508 -3.58 17.45 -3.82
N LYS A 509 -2.33 17.16 -3.47
CA LYS A 509 -1.14 17.93 -3.89
C LYS A 509 -0.24 17.06 -4.77
N ILE A 510 0.53 17.71 -5.65
CA ILE A 510 1.60 17.05 -6.39
C ILE A 510 2.77 16.82 -5.44
N PRO A 511 3.20 15.55 -5.22
CA PRO A 511 4.33 15.25 -4.37
C PRO A 511 5.63 15.88 -4.89
N ARG A 512 6.48 16.27 -3.93
CA ARG A 512 7.80 16.85 -4.18
C ARG A 512 8.84 16.17 -3.30
N PRO A 513 9.12 14.87 -3.51
CA PRO A 513 9.99 14.09 -2.64
C PRO A 513 11.27 14.83 -2.31
N PHE A 514 11.64 14.80 -1.03
CA PHE A 514 12.85 15.41 -0.46
C PHE A 514 12.86 16.95 -0.41
N LYS A 515 11.77 17.61 -0.82
CA LYS A 515 11.64 19.08 -0.81
C LYS A 515 10.40 19.51 -0.03
N ASP A 516 10.46 20.70 0.58
CA ASP A 516 9.31 21.34 1.23
C ASP A 516 8.59 20.46 2.28
N GLY A 517 9.35 19.64 3.02
CA GLY A 517 8.80 18.74 4.05
C GLY A 517 8.28 17.39 3.53
N TRP A 518 8.31 17.15 2.21
CA TRP A 518 7.94 15.85 1.65
C TRP A 518 8.95 14.78 2.00
N ARG A 519 8.47 13.67 2.54
CA ARG A 519 9.27 12.52 2.96
C ARG A 519 8.80 11.26 2.25
N VAL A 520 9.71 10.29 2.14
CA VAL A 520 9.48 9.01 1.48
C VAL A 520 9.81 7.90 2.46
N PHE A 521 8.87 6.99 2.65
CA PHE A 521 9.02 5.84 3.54
C PHE A 521 8.67 4.56 2.81
N TYR A 522 9.24 3.44 3.26
CA TYR A 522 8.80 2.09 2.93
C TYR A 522 9.13 1.15 4.09
N THR A 523 8.51 -0.01 4.08
CA THR A 523 8.72 -1.05 5.10
C THR A 523 9.19 -2.33 4.43
N GLN A 524 10.05 -3.05 5.08
CA GLN A 524 10.44 -4.42 4.76
C GLN A 524 9.87 -5.32 5.84
N GLN A 525 8.95 -6.20 5.46
CA GLN A 525 8.38 -7.22 6.31
C GLN A 525 9.20 -8.51 6.30
N HIS A 526 8.79 -9.48 7.09
CA HIS A 526 9.28 -10.86 7.24
C HIS A 526 10.73 -10.97 7.73
N GLY A 527 11.68 -10.26 7.18
CA GLY A 527 13.05 -10.27 7.60
C GLY A 527 13.26 -9.56 8.95
N ASP A 528 13.97 -8.46 8.93
CA ASP A 528 14.26 -7.65 10.13
C ASP A 528 13.09 -6.74 10.57
N ASN A 529 11.99 -6.73 9.85
CA ASN A 529 10.83 -5.84 10.08
C ASN A 529 11.27 -4.37 10.22
N VAL A 530 11.77 -3.80 9.13
CA VAL A 530 12.40 -2.48 9.18
C VAL A 530 11.56 -1.46 8.44
N THR A 531 11.29 -0.34 9.09
CA THR A 531 10.77 0.87 8.43
C THR A 531 11.90 1.81 8.09
N TYR A 532 12.03 2.10 6.81
CA TYR A 532 13.03 2.99 6.24
C TYR A 532 12.43 4.32 5.82
N GLU A 533 13.26 5.36 5.89
CA GLU A 533 13.07 6.60 5.17
C GLU A 533 14.10 6.68 4.05
N ILE A 534 13.65 6.99 2.85
CA ILE A 534 14.54 7.28 1.72
C ILE A 534 14.84 8.77 1.71
N ILE A 535 16.12 9.12 1.54
CA ILE A 535 16.61 10.50 1.35
C ILE A 535 17.49 10.56 0.10
N LEU A 536 17.80 11.77 -0.36
CA LEU A 536 18.81 11.97 -1.39
C LEU A 536 20.21 11.66 -0.86
N ALA A 537 21.06 11.11 -1.74
CA ALA A 537 22.47 10.95 -1.44
C ALA A 537 23.14 12.36 -1.27
N PRO A 538 24.05 12.52 -0.32
CA PRO A 538 24.63 13.85 0.01
C PRO A 538 25.24 14.62 -1.16
N SER A 539 25.73 13.93 -2.19
CA SER A 539 26.26 14.55 -3.41
C SER A 539 25.23 15.29 -4.26
N LEU A 540 23.95 15.07 -4.03
CA LEU A 540 22.85 15.74 -4.75
C LEU A 540 22.21 16.88 -3.96
N ASP A 541 22.33 16.88 -2.63
CA ASP A 541 21.86 17.99 -1.79
C ASP A 541 22.68 19.27 -1.99
N ASP A 542 23.99 19.15 -2.31
CA ASP A 542 24.89 20.28 -2.48
C ASP A 542 24.65 21.06 -3.79
N ASP A 543 24.10 20.46 -4.83
CA ASP A 543 23.90 21.10 -6.14
C ASP A 543 22.69 22.06 -6.18
N ASP A 544 21.70 21.88 -5.32
CA ASP A 544 20.47 22.70 -5.32
C ASP A 544 20.60 24.01 -4.49
N ASP A 545 21.57 24.09 -3.54
CA ASP A 545 21.78 25.28 -2.68
C ASP A 545 22.66 26.37 -3.33
N HIS A 546 23.34 26.05 -4.43
CA HIS A 546 24.21 27.02 -5.15
C HIS A 546 23.49 27.81 -6.25
N GLY A 547 22.20 27.52 -6.54
CA GLY A 547 21.42 28.18 -7.61
C GLY A 547 20.85 29.58 -7.28
N HIS A 548 20.96 30.07 -6.05
CA HIS A 548 20.34 31.34 -5.63
C HIS A 548 21.32 32.40 -5.11
N ARG A 549 22.58 32.36 -5.47
CA ARG A 549 23.48 33.46 -5.23
C ARG A 549 23.98 34.07 -6.54
N HIS A 550 23.12 34.89 -7.15
CA HIS A 550 23.52 36.04 -7.97
C HIS A 550 22.37 37.04 -8.07
#